data_e1635eec9094aba8112db29a09a8b58d
#
_entry.id   e1635eec9094aba8112db29a09a8b58d
#
_cell.length_a   1.000
_cell.length_b   1.000
_cell.length_c   1.000
_cell.angle_alpha   90.00
_cell.angle_beta   90.00
_cell.angle_gamma   90.00
#
_symmetry.space_group_name_H-M   'P 1'
#
loop_
_entity.id
_entity.type
_entity.pdbx_description
1 polymer ?
#
loop_
_entity_poly.entity_id
_entity_poly.type
_entity_poly.pdbx_seq_one_letter_code
_entity_poly.pdbx_strand_id
1 'polypeptide(L)'
;TMIYGARTSADLVFKEEIQELLKGGEIEVRLSVDVAEKGWPHFVGFVPTSVMEVKPDPKNTIAVTCGPPIMIKFVVMNLEKLGFTDEQIFTTLEGKMKCGLGKCGRCNVGKIYICKDGPVFSWKALKSLPQEY
;
A
#
# COMPACT_ATOMS: atom_id res chain seq x y z
N THR A 1 5.00 -10.64 -5.86
CA THR A 1 4.16 -10.92 -4.67
C THR A 1 3.13 -9.82 -4.48
N MET A 2 1.88 -10.16 -4.23
CA MET A 2 0.79 -9.26 -3.84
C MET A 2 0.40 -9.56 -2.38
N ILE A 3 0.38 -8.54 -1.54
CA ILE A 3 -0.11 -8.65 -0.16
C ILE A 3 -1.38 -7.81 -0.06
N TYR A 4 -2.50 -8.43 0.26
CA TYR A 4 -3.79 -7.76 0.33
C TYR A 4 -4.48 -8.08 1.65
N GLY A 5 -4.84 -7.04 2.39
CA GLY A 5 -5.47 -7.15 3.69
C GLY A 5 -6.77 -6.39 3.82
N ALA A 6 -7.65 -6.89 4.67
CA ALA A 6 -8.91 -6.28 5.06
C ALA A 6 -9.17 -6.50 6.55
N ARG A 7 -10.18 -5.84 7.13
CA ARG A 7 -10.56 -6.06 8.53
C ARG A 7 -11.11 -7.48 8.73
N THR A 8 -11.97 -7.88 7.81
CA THR A 8 -12.62 -9.20 7.80
C THR A 8 -12.62 -9.79 6.39
N SER A 9 -12.88 -11.06 6.25
CA SER A 9 -13.02 -11.71 4.94
C SER A 9 -14.20 -11.15 4.12
N ALA A 10 -15.21 -10.61 4.80
CA ALA A 10 -16.35 -9.95 4.15
C ALA A 10 -15.95 -8.63 3.47
N ASP A 11 -14.96 -7.92 4.04
CA ASP A 11 -14.49 -6.62 3.53
C ASP A 11 -13.52 -6.74 2.34
N LEU A 12 -13.07 -7.95 2.01
CA LEU A 12 -12.27 -8.18 0.80
C LEU A 12 -13.12 -7.91 -0.45
N VAL A 13 -12.63 -7.04 -1.32
CA VAL A 13 -13.23 -6.77 -2.64
C VAL A 13 -12.51 -7.58 -3.73
N PHE A 14 -13.05 -7.63 -4.94
CA PHE A 14 -12.48 -8.38 -6.07
C PHE A 14 -12.23 -9.87 -5.76
N LYS A 15 -13.18 -10.52 -5.07
CA LYS A 15 -13.01 -11.89 -4.58
C LYS A 15 -12.80 -12.91 -5.70
N GLU A 16 -13.49 -12.73 -6.83
CA GLU A 16 -13.37 -13.62 -7.99
C GLU A 16 -12.01 -13.50 -8.63
N GLU A 17 -11.55 -12.28 -8.88
CA GLU A 17 -10.23 -12.00 -9.44
C GLU A 17 -9.09 -12.47 -8.53
N ILE A 18 -9.25 -12.31 -7.22
CA ILE A 18 -8.29 -12.84 -6.24
C ILE A 18 -8.23 -14.38 -6.29
N GLN A 19 -9.38 -15.05 -6.42
CA GLN A 19 -9.41 -16.51 -6.54
C GLN A 19 -8.75 -16.99 -7.84
N GLU A 20 -8.90 -16.24 -8.93
CA GLU A 20 -8.22 -16.54 -10.19
C GLU A 20 -6.70 -16.37 -10.05
N LEU A 21 -6.24 -15.30 -9.42
CA LEU A 21 -4.82 -15.08 -9.15
C LEU A 21 -4.22 -16.16 -8.26
N LEU A 22 -4.95 -16.60 -7.23
CA LEU A 22 -4.52 -17.69 -6.35
C LEU A 22 -4.40 -19.03 -7.09
N LYS A 23 -5.27 -19.29 -8.08
CA LYS A 23 -5.24 -20.51 -8.89
C LYS A 23 -4.21 -20.45 -10.01
N GLY A 24 -4.00 -19.26 -10.58
CA GLY A 24 -3.12 -19.04 -11.74
C GLY A 24 -1.64 -19.28 -11.45
N GLY A 25 -1.20 -19.08 -10.23
CA GLY A 25 0.19 -19.34 -9.80
C GLY A 25 1.25 -18.39 -10.39
N GLU A 26 0.86 -17.44 -11.24
CA GLU A 26 1.78 -16.46 -11.84
C GLU A 26 2.27 -15.42 -10.83
N ILE A 27 1.42 -15.10 -9.85
CA ILE A 27 1.68 -14.12 -8.80
C ILE A 27 1.48 -14.79 -7.45
N GLU A 28 2.46 -14.66 -6.57
CA GLU A 28 2.27 -15.06 -5.16
C GLU A 28 1.31 -14.07 -4.50
N VAL A 29 0.17 -14.57 -4.04
CA VAL A 29 -0.87 -13.77 -3.34
C VAL A 29 -0.90 -14.15 -1.86
N ARG A 30 -0.79 -13.15 -1.00
CA ARG A 30 -0.90 -13.25 0.45
C ARG A 30 -2.10 -12.44 0.93
N LEU A 31 -3.13 -13.15 1.40
CA LEU A 31 -4.31 -12.51 1.98
C LEU A 31 -4.17 -12.42 3.49
N SER A 32 -4.65 -11.32 4.08
CA SER A 32 -4.71 -11.15 5.52
C SER A 32 -6.03 -10.55 5.98
N VAL A 33 -6.45 -10.94 7.20
CA VAL A 33 -7.54 -10.29 7.91
C VAL A 33 -7.05 -9.85 9.29
N ASP A 34 -7.55 -8.72 9.77
CA ASP A 34 -7.11 -8.17 11.06
C ASP A 34 -7.53 -9.06 12.24
N VAL A 35 -8.68 -9.73 12.11
CA VAL A 35 -9.30 -10.55 13.16
C VAL A 35 -9.45 -11.98 12.69
N ALA A 36 -9.12 -12.95 13.57
CA ALA A 36 -9.27 -14.36 13.29
C ALA A 36 -10.74 -14.73 13.04
N GLU A 37 -10.98 -15.44 11.95
CA GLU A 37 -12.32 -15.93 11.57
C GLU A 37 -12.31 -17.45 11.42
N LYS A 38 -13.43 -18.08 11.79
CA LYS A 38 -13.58 -19.53 11.63
C LYS A 38 -13.51 -19.93 10.15
N GLY A 39 -12.57 -20.80 9.82
CA GLY A 39 -12.37 -21.30 8.46
C GLY A 39 -11.53 -20.41 7.56
N TRP A 40 -10.94 -19.32 8.08
CA TRP A 40 -9.99 -18.49 7.33
C TRP A 40 -8.65 -19.22 7.15
N PRO A 41 -8.23 -19.53 5.89
CA PRO A 41 -7.03 -20.34 5.66
C PRO A 41 -5.76 -19.52 5.46
N HIS A 42 -5.85 -18.19 5.46
CA HIS A 42 -4.74 -17.29 5.19
C HIS A 42 -4.24 -16.60 6.46
N PHE A 43 -3.37 -15.61 6.30
CA PHE A 43 -2.76 -14.91 7.40
C PHE A 43 -3.78 -14.12 8.24
N VAL A 44 -3.59 -14.12 9.57
CA VAL A 44 -4.33 -13.28 10.51
C VAL A 44 -3.38 -12.26 11.11
N GLY A 45 -3.65 -10.99 10.85
CA GLY A 45 -2.83 -9.87 11.30
C GLY A 45 -2.82 -8.74 10.27
N PHE A 46 -2.17 -7.66 10.63
CA PHE A 46 -2.07 -6.46 9.81
C PHE A 46 -1.10 -6.63 8.63
N VAL A 47 -1.39 -5.95 7.52
CA VAL A 47 -0.53 -5.94 6.31
C VAL A 47 0.95 -5.66 6.62
N PRO A 48 1.31 -4.68 7.48
CA PRO A 48 2.72 -4.47 7.83
C PRO A 48 3.40 -5.69 8.46
N THR A 49 2.67 -6.49 9.24
CA THR A 49 3.19 -7.74 9.81
C THR A 49 3.39 -8.79 8.72
N SER A 50 2.44 -8.90 7.80
CA SER A 50 2.54 -9.80 6.64
C SER A 50 3.77 -9.48 5.77
N VAL A 51 4.10 -8.19 5.57
CA VAL A 51 5.33 -7.76 4.87
C VAL A 51 6.59 -8.30 5.55
N MET A 52 6.63 -8.27 6.90
CA MET A 52 7.77 -8.79 7.66
C MET A 52 7.87 -10.32 7.67
N GLU A 53 6.79 -11.03 7.42
CA GLU A 53 6.82 -12.48 7.23
C GLU A 53 7.26 -12.89 5.83
N VAL A 54 6.75 -12.19 4.81
CA VAL A 54 7.15 -12.42 3.41
C VAL A 54 8.60 -12.05 3.18
N LYS A 55 9.10 -10.99 3.83
CA LYS A 55 10.48 -10.47 3.71
C LYS A 55 10.93 -10.32 2.25
N PRO A 56 10.25 -9.49 1.46
CA PRO A 56 10.64 -9.31 0.07
C PRO A 56 12.10 -8.86 -0.03
N ASP A 57 12.84 -9.44 -0.99
CA ASP A 57 14.22 -9.06 -1.27
C ASP A 57 14.23 -7.69 -1.98
N PRO A 58 14.91 -6.67 -1.46
CA PRO A 58 14.99 -5.36 -2.10
C PRO A 58 15.77 -5.38 -3.43
N LYS A 59 16.55 -6.43 -3.68
CA LYS A 59 17.35 -6.52 -4.90
C LYS A 59 16.46 -6.63 -6.14
N ASN A 60 16.58 -5.65 -7.04
CA ASN A 60 15.78 -5.56 -8.27
C ASN A 60 14.26 -5.55 -8.04
N THR A 61 13.82 -5.02 -6.90
CA THR A 61 12.41 -4.99 -6.50
C THR A 61 11.94 -3.56 -6.29
N ILE A 62 10.74 -3.28 -6.74
CA ILE A 62 9.99 -2.06 -6.44
C ILE A 62 8.80 -2.45 -5.58
N ALA A 63 8.61 -1.76 -4.47
CA ALA A 63 7.47 -1.92 -3.59
C ALA A 63 6.44 -0.82 -3.85
N VAL A 64 5.20 -1.21 -4.11
CA VAL A 64 4.07 -0.28 -4.25
C VAL A 64 3.06 -0.57 -3.15
N THR A 65 2.67 0.44 -2.40
CA THR A 65 1.69 0.31 -1.31
C THR A 65 0.56 1.32 -1.47
N CYS A 66 -0.67 0.87 -1.18
CA CYS A 66 -1.88 1.69 -1.21
C CYS A 66 -2.78 1.29 -0.04
N GLY A 67 -3.36 2.26 0.64
CA GLY A 67 -4.29 2.00 1.75
C GLY A 67 -4.29 3.12 2.79
N PRO A 68 -4.81 2.85 4.00
CA PRO A 68 -4.87 3.84 5.07
C PRO A 68 -3.48 4.40 5.42
N PRO A 69 -3.37 5.71 5.72
CA PRO A 69 -2.08 6.35 6.02
C PRO A 69 -1.27 5.65 7.12
N ILE A 70 -1.95 5.15 8.14
CA ILE A 70 -1.30 4.42 9.24
C ILE A 70 -0.69 3.09 8.77
N MET A 71 -1.38 2.37 7.87
CA MET A 71 -0.86 1.14 7.27
C MET A 71 0.37 1.46 6.41
N ILE A 72 0.27 2.45 5.53
CA ILE A 72 1.38 2.88 4.65
C ILE A 72 2.61 3.21 5.49
N LYS A 73 2.46 3.99 6.56
CA LYS A 73 3.55 4.35 7.47
C LYS A 73 4.30 3.12 7.98
N PHE A 74 3.59 2.13 8.50
CA PHE A 74 4.23 0.93 9.04
C PHE A 74 4.78 0.00 7.94
N VAL A 75 4.14 -0.07 6.78
CA VAL A 75 4.67 -0.81 5.62
C VAL A 75 6.00 -0.21 5.18
N VAL A 76 6.06 1.11 5.01
CA VAL A 76 7.30 1.80 4.61
C VAL A 76 8.40 1.59 5.63
N MET A 77 8.12 1.77 6.93
CA MET A 77 9.10 1.50 8.00
C MET A 77 9.64 0.07 7.95
N ASN A 78 8.80 -0.90 7.63
CA ASN A 78 9.22 -2.30 7.51
C ASN A 78 10.03 -2.56 6.25
N LEU A 79 9.67 -1.95 5.11
CA LEU A 79 10.45 -2.03 3.88
C LEU A 79 11.83 -1.40 4.05
N GLU A 80 11.94 -0.24 4.72
CA GLU A 80 13.24 0.39 5.05
C GLU A 80 14.11 -0.54 5.92
N LYS A 81 13.52 -1.22 6.92
CA LYS A 81 14.24 -2.22 7.73
C LYS A 81 14.71 -3.43 6.91
N LEU A 82 14.00 -3.79 5.86
CA LEU A 82 14.38 -4.86 4.93
C LEU A 82 15.43 -4.41 3.89
N GLY A 83 15.81 -3.12 3.90
CA GLY A 83 16.87 -2.58 3.04
C GLY A 83 16.37 -1.95 1.74
N PHE A 84 15.07 -1.70 1.59
CA PHE A 84 14.55 -0.92 0.46
C PHE A 84 15.00 0.53 0.57
N THR A 85 15.45 1.10 -0.53
CA THR A 85 15.75 2.53 -0.63
C THR A 85 14.47 3.34 -0.87
N ASP A 86 14.53 4.64 -0.59
CA ASP A 86 13.40 5.56 -0.79
C ASP A 86 12.92 5.62 -2.25
N GLU A 87 13.81 5.35 -3.20
CA GLU A 87 13.52 5.29 -4.63
C GLU A 87 12.77 4.02 -5.05
N GLN A 88 12.89 2.96 -4.26
CA GLN A 88 12.23 1.68 -4.54
C GLN A 88 10.82 1.59 -3.96
N ILE A 89 10.43 2.54 -3.10
CA ILE A 89 9.13 2.53 -2.44
C ILE A 89 8.23 3.58 -3.07
N PHE A 90 7.05 3.15 -3.49
CA PHE A 90 6.00 4.01 -4.05
C PHE A 90 4.72 3.85 -3.22
N THR A 91 4.02 4.95 -3.04
CA THR A 91 2.74 4.95 -2.31
C THR A 91 1.75 5.91 -2.93
N THR A 92 0.46 5.67 -2.66
CA THR A 92 -0.60 6.61 -3.01
C THR A 92 -0.77 7.64 -1.90
N LEU A 93 -1.11 8.87 -2.30
CA LEU A 93 -1.67 9.87 -1.40
C LEU A 93 -3.15 10.08 -1.73
N GLU A 94 -3.97 10.06 -0.71
CA GLU A 94 -5.38 10.43 -0.80
C GLU A 94 -5.56 11.84 -0.26
N GLY A 95 -6.09 12.72 -1.08
CA GLY A 95 -6.42 14.09 -0.69
C GLY A 95 -7.90 14.39 -0.89
N LYS A 96 -8.40 15.43 -0.25
CA LYS A 96 -9.77 15.94 -0.48
C LYS A 96 -9.88 16.60 -1.86
N MET A 97 -9.67 15.83 -2.92
CA MET A 97 -9.74 16.31 -4.30
C MET A 97 -11.15 16.79 -4.64
N LYS A 98 -11.26 17.94 -5.32
CA LYS A 98 -12.53 18.49 -5.77
C LYS A 98 -12.55 18.72 -7.29
N CYS A 99 -11.58 19.47 -7.82
CA CYS A 99 -11.57 19.82 -9.24
C CYS A 99 -10.86 18.80 -10.13
N GLY A 100 -9.92 18.02 -9.60
CA GLY A 100 -9.10 17.09 -10.37
C GLY A 100 -8.07 17.73 -11.32
N LEU A 101 -7.96 19.06 -11.34
CA LEU A 101 -7.23 19.84 -12.35
C LEU A 101 -6.14 20.75 -11.76
N GLY A 102 -5.84 20.63 -10.47
CA GLY A 102 -4.87 21.49 -9.79
C GLY A 102 -5.29 22.95 -9.63
N LYS A 103 -6.59 23.27 -9.75
CA LYS A 103 -7.10 24.65 -9.71
C LYS A 103 -7.63 25.08 -8.35
N CYS A 104 -8.29 24.21 -7.60
CA CYS A 104 -9.00 24.60 -6.38
C CYS A 104 -8.12 24.61 -5.12
N GLY A 105 -6.92 24.08 -5.16
CA GLY A 105 -5.99 24.04 -4.03
C GLY A 105 -6.32 23.05 -2.92
N ARG A 106 -7.42 22.28 -3.00
CA ARG A 106 -7.86 21.42 -1.90
C ARG A 106 -6.98 20.19 -1.63
N CYS A 107 -6.32 19.69 -2.65
CA CYS A 107 -5.41 18.55 -2.55
C CYS A 107 -3.94 18.97 -2.58
N ASN A 108 -3.68 20.21 -2.20
CA ASN A 108 -2.31 20.73 -2.13
C ASN A 108 -1.56 20.15 -0.92
N VAL A 109 -0.32 19.70 -1.16
CA VAL A 109 0.63 19.30 -0.12
C VAL A 109 1.96 19.98 -0.44
N GLY A 110 2.34 20.98 0.33
CA GLY A 110 3.49 21.80 0.02
C GLY A 110 3.38 22.43 -1.38
N LYS A 111 4.29 22.09 -2.27
CA LYS A 111 4.36 22.60 -3.64
C LYS A 111 3.65 21.76 -4.70
N ILE A 112 3.03 20.63 -4.32
CA ILE A 112 2.36 19.72 -5.24
C ILE A 112 0.85 19.72 -5.07
N TYR A 113 0.16 19.30 -6.13
CA TYR A 113 -1.28 18.99 -6.13
C TYR A 113 -1.47 17.50 -6.39
N ILE A 114 -1.99 16.75 -5.42
CA ILE A 114 -2.17 15.29 -5.55
C ILE A 114 -2.91 14.91 -6.84
N CYS A 115 -3.95 15.66 -7.22
CA CYS A 115 -4.75 15.37 -8.40
C CYS A 115 -4.03 15.61 -9.73
N LYS A 116 -2.95 16.38 -9.75
CA LYS A 116 -2.20 16.73 -10.96
C LYS A 116 -0.85 16.01 -11.02
N ASP A 117 -0.14 16.00 -9.90
CA ASP A 117 1.24 15.53 -9.81
C ASP A 117 1.33 14.06 -9.38
N GLY A 118 0.21 13.50 -8.85
CA GLY A 118 0.09 12.12 -8.40
C GLY A 118 -1.10 11.38 -9.02
N PRO A 119 -1.78 10.50 -8.33
CA PRO A 119 -1.76 10.24 -6.88
C PRO A 119 -0.62 9.34 -6.39
N VAL A 120 0.18 8.75 -7.25
CA VAL A 120 1.29 7.85 -6.90
C VAL A 120 2.60 8.62 -6.86
N PHE A 121 3.34 8.45 -5.76
CA PHE A 121 4.61 9.15 -5.53
C PHE A 121 5.66 8.18 -5.00
N SER A 122 6.94 8.43 -5.34
CA SER A 122 8.04 7.76 -4.66
C SER A 122 8.15 8.27 -3.21
N TRP A 123 8.55 7.39 -2.31
CA TRP A 123 8.77 7.76 -0.91
C TRP A 123 9.82 8.88 -0.77
N LYS A 124 10.84 8.85 -1.62
CA LYS A 124 11.83 9.93 -1.72
C LYS A 124 11.19 11.30 -1.99
N ALA A 125 10.24 11.37 -2.92
CA ALA A 125 9.54 12.61 -3.22
C ALA A 125 8.70 13.09 -2.03
N LEU A 126 8.02 12.16 -1.32
CA LEU A 126 7.18 12.48 -0.16
C LEU A 126 7.98 12.97 1.04
N LYS A 127 9.16 12.40 1.31
CA LYS A 127 10.06 12.88 2.38
C LYS A 127 10.47 14.35 2.24
N SER A 128 10.42 14.89 1.02
CA SER A 128 10.74 16.31 0.74
C SER A 128 9.56 17.27 0.93
N LEU A 129 8.37 16.74 1.22
CA LEU A 129 7.17 17.53 1.45
C LEU A 129 6.94 17.80 2.94
N PRO A 130 6.14 18.84 3.29
CA PRO A 130 5.70 19.03 4.68
C PRO A 130 5.00 17.77 5.20
N GLN A 131 5.35 17.34 6.42
CA GLN A 131 4.74 16.16 7.05
C GLN A 131 3.37 16.51 7.64
N GLU A 132 2.40 16.73 6.78
CA GLU A 132 1.00 17.01 7.17
C GLU A 132 0.05 15.84 6.86
N TYR A 133 0.58 14.63 6.69
CA TYR A 133 -0.19 13.43 6.36
C TYR A 133 0.35 12.18 7.09
#